data_4fd6989c704d864a24a5e46ab8a1f75c
#
_entry.id   4fd6989c704d864a24a5e46ab8a1f75c
#
_cell.length_a   1.000
_cell.length_b   1.000
_cell.length_c   1.000
_cell.angle_alpha   90.00
_cell.angle_beta   90.00
_cell.angle_gamma   90.00
#
_symmetry.space_group_name_H-M   'P 1'
#
loop_
_entity.id
_entity.type
_entity.pdbx_description
1 polymer ?
#
loop_
_entity_poly.entity_id
_entity_poly.type
_entity_poly.pdbx_seq_one_letter_code
_entity_poly.pdbx_strand_id
1 'polypeptide(L)'
;QSISPVRAKNSSKNESSAGAYEILRTGDNIKLTIIATGSETSLACDVSHKLATESIYSKVISMPCQELFDQQNENYKNKILGESGLIISIEASETNFWKKYTGINGLNFGINDFGRSAPYKKIYDHFKLNSESIVKRIKEKL
;
A
#
# COMPACT_ATOMS: atom_id res chain seq x y z
N GLN A 1 1.57 1.41 18.29
CA GLN A 1 1.17 0.91 17.04
C GLN A 1 1.93 -0.31 16.61
N SER A 2 1.23 -1.22 16.01
CA SER A 2 1.85 -2.47 15.63
C SER A 2 2.97 -2.30 14.62
N ILE A 3 2.95 -1.22 13.90
CA ILE A 3 3.96 -0.97 12.89
C ILE A 3 5.25 -0.46 13.47
N SER A 4 5.18 0.19 14.60
CA SER A 4 6.34 0.83 15.17
C SER A 4 7.55 -0.09 15.33
N PRO A 5 7.39 -1.29 15.84
CA PRO A 5 8.56 -2.16 16.01
C PRO A 5 9.26 -2.48 14.70
N VAL A 6 8.48 -2.68 13.64
CA VAL A 6 9.07 -2.97 12.35
C VAL A 6 9.87 -1.79 11.86
N ARG A 7 9.27 -0.63 11.94
CA ARG A 7 9.93 0.57 11.48
C ARG A 7 11.19 0.88 12.30
N ALA A 8 11.09 0.72 13.60
CA ALA A 8 12.24 1.00 14.44
C ALA A 8 13.42 0.11 14.11
N LYS A 9 13.12 -1.12 13.77
CA LYS A 9 14.17 -2.07 13.47
C LYS A 9 14.97 -1.66 12.25
N ASN A 10 14.28 -1.10 11.29
CA ASN A 10 14.93 -0.69 10.06
C ASN A 10 15.14 0.79 9.99
N SER A 11 14.94 1.46 11.08
CA SER A 11 14.92 2.89 11.07
C SER A 11 16.06 3.45 10.26
N SER A 12 15.72 4.33 9.38
CA SER A 12 16.68 4.94 8.51
C SER A 12 16.16 6.31 8.16
N LYS A 13 16.83 7.30 8.66
CA LYS A 13 16.46 8.67 8.33
C LYS A 13 16.54 8.88 6.83
N ASN A 14 17.52 8.22 6.20
CA ASN A 14 17.69 8.39 4.78
C ASN A 14 16.50 7.85 4.01
N GLU A 15 15.95 6.73 4.46
CA GLU A 15 14.79 6.16 3.78
C GLU A 15 13.56 7.01 3.97
N SER A 16 13.38 7.55 5.16
CA SER A 16 12.26 8.46 5.41
C SER A 16 12.35 9.69 4.52
N SER A 17 13.55 10.23 4.39
CA SER A 17 13.72 11.44 3.60
C SER A 17 13.61 11.16 2.11
N ALA A 18 13.58 9.91 1.71
CA ALA A 18 13.39 9.55 0.30
C ALA A 18 11.92 9.53 -0.09
N GLY A 19 11.01 9.74 0.84
CA GLY A 19 9.58 9.83 0.54
C GLY A 19 8.83 8.52 0.63
N ALA A 20 9.51 7.39 0.56
CA ALA A 20 8.89 6.09 0.66
C ALA A 20 9.90 5.08 1.16
N TYR A 21 9.44 4.13 1.94
CA TYR A 21 10.34 3.11 2.46
C TYR A 21 9.54 1.87 2.85
N GLU A 22 10.22 0.73 2.86
CA GLU A 22 9.58 -0.54 3.18
C GLU A 22 9.44 -0.69 4.70
N ILE A 23 8.24 -1.04 5.15
CA ILE A 23 8.00 -1.21 6.59
C ILE A 23 7.67 -2.65 6.96
N LEU A 24 7.32 -3.49 5.99
CA LEU A 24 6.97 -4.87 6.28
C LEU A 24 7.21 -5.73 5.06
N ARG A 25 7.67 -6.94 5.28
CA ARG A 25 7.85 -7.91 4.22
C ARG A 25 7.53 -9.27 4.80
N THR A 26 6.66 -10.03 4.14
CA THR A 26 6.20 -11.30 4.67
C THR A 26 6.89 -12.51 4.08
N GLY A 27 7.70 -12.33 3.05
CA GLY A 27 8.41 -13.45 2.45
C GLY A 27 9.44 -12.97 1.44
N ASP A 28 10.16 -13.92 0.86
CA ASP A 28 11.20 -13.59 -0.10
C ASP A 28 10.68 -13.43 -1.51
N ASN A 29 9.66 -14.19 -1.85
CA ASN A 29 9.12 -14.20 -3.20
C ASN A 29 7.85 -13.37 -3.22
N ILE A 30 8.01 -12.09 -3.46
CA ILE A 30 6.93 -11.12 -3.31
C ILE A 30 6.01 -11.14 -4.52
N LYS A 31 4.71 -11.32 -4.25
CA LYS A 31 3.70 -11.30 -5.30
C LYS A 31 3.14 -9.92 -5.54
N LEU A 32 3.10 -9.09 -4.51
CA LEU A 32 2.56 -7.75 -4.67
C LEU A 32 3.21 -6.79 -3.70
N THR A 33 3.09 -5.51 -4.05
CA THR A 33 3.58 -4.41 -3.23
C THR A 33 2.38 -3.55 -2.85
N ILE A 34 2.26 -3.23 -1.57
CA ILE A 34 1.15 -2.44 -1.05
C ILE A 34 1.69 -1.08 -0.61
N ILE A 35 1.18 -0.02 -1.20
CA ILE A 35 1.57 1.33 -0.82
C ILE A 35 0.49 1.93 0.05
N ALA A 36 0.89 2.55 1.15
CA ALA A 36 -0.06 3.19 2.04
C ALA A 36 0.57 4.38 2.72
N THR A 37 -0.26 5.26 3.26
CA THR A 37 0.22 6.39 4.02
C THR A 37 -0.62 6.56 5.27
N GLY A 38 -0.03 7.22 6.24
CA GLY A 38 -0.74 7.64 7.43
C GLY A 38 -1.42 6.49 8.16
N SER A 39 -2.67 6.69 8.49
CA SER A 39 -3.40 5.69 9.27
C SER A 39 -3.66 4.42 8.47
N GLU A 40 -3.55 4.46 7.16
CA GLU A 40 -3.80 3.28 6.35
C GLU A 40 -2.64 2.30 6.32
N THR A 41 -1.49 2.68 6.88
CA THR A 41 -0.38 1.73 6.94
C THR A 41 -0.70 0.53 7.82
N SER A 42 -1.45 0.73 8.90
CA SER A 42 -1.88 -0.41 9.73
C SER A 42 -2.76 -1.36 8.94
N LEU A 43 -3.69 -0.81 8.18
CA LEU A 43 -4.57 -1.62 7.36
C LEU A 43 -3.77 -2.39 6.32
N ALA A 44 -2.79 -1.74 5.72
CA ALA A 44 -1.95 -2.40 4.73
C ALA A 44 -1.18 -3.56 5.33
N CYS A 45 -0.68 -3.39 6.55
CA CYS A 45 0.02 -4.48 7.21
C CYS A 45 -0.91 -5.63 7.54
N ASP A 46 -2.15 -5.33 7.96
CA ASP A 46 -3.12 -6.39 8.19
C ASP A 46 -3.41 -7.18 6.92
N VAL A 47 -3.56 -6.47 5.81
CA VAL A 47 -3.79 -7.12 4.52
C VAL A 47 -2.62 -8.04 4.18
N SER A 48 -1.41 -7.53 4.35
CA SER A 48 -0.22 -8.30 4.05
C SER A 48 -0.15 -9.58 4.89
N HIS A 49 -0.44 -9.47 6.19
CA HIS A 49 -0.42 -10.62 7.06
C HIS A 49 -1.50 -11.64 6.71
N LYS A 50 -2.69 -11.17 6.38
CA LYS A 50 -3.77 -12.09 5.99
C LYS A 50 -3.43 -12.83 4.71
N LEU A 51 -2.84 -12.15 3.76
CA LEU A 51 -2.42 -12.80 2.52
C LEU A 51 -1.33 -13.83 2.79
N ALA A 52 -0.44 -13.54 3.73
CA ALA A 52 0.63 -14.47 4.05
C ALA A 52 0.12 -15.78 4.60
N THR A 53 -1.03 -15.77 5.29
CA THR A 53 -1.61 -17.01 5.79
C THR A 53 -2.02 -17.95 4.65
N GLU A 54 -2.12 -17.42 3.44
CA GLU A 54 -2.45 -18.21 2.26
C GLU A 54 -1.26 -18.31 1.33
N SER A 55 -0.06 -18.07 1.86
CA SER A 55 1.19 -18.17 1.11
C SER A 55 1.30 -17.14 -0.01
N ILE A 56 0.58 -16.05 0.11
CA ILE A 56 0.70 -14.93 -0.82
C ILE A 56 1.52 -13.86 -0.10
N TYR A 57 2.76 -13.71 -0.53
CA TYR A 57 3.68 -12.83 0.18
C TYR A 57 3.74 -11.47 -0.45
N SER A 58 3.91 -10.46 0.37
CA SER A 58 3.87 -9.08 -0.07
C SER A 58 4.79 -8.23 0.77
N LYS A 59 5.01 -7.01 0.32
CA LYS A 59 5.69 -6.02 1.13
C LYS A 59 4.83 -4.78 1.20
N VAL A 60 4.99 -4.04 2.29
CA VAL A 60 4.24 -2.82 2.52
C VAL A 60 5.21 -1.65 2.47
N ILE A 61 4.85 -0.67 1.68
CA ILE A 61 5.64 0.54 1.53
C ILE A 61 4.88 1.70 2.14
N SER A 62 5.51 2.40 3.04
CA SER A 62 4.96 3.65 3.55
C SER A 62 5.46 4.77 2.66
N MET A 63 4.56 5.55 2.10
CA MET A 63 4.93 6.63 1.21
C MET A 63 4.36 7.95 1.71
N PRO A 64 5.01 8.56 2.69
CA PRO A 64 4.50 9.80 3.24
C PRO A 64 4.66 11.00 2.32
N CYS A 65 5.54 10.92 1.33
CA CYS A 65 5.74 12.05 0.44
C CYS A 65 6.04 11.59 -0.96
N GLN A 66 5.04 11.72 -1.84
CA GLN A 66 5.21 11.33 -3.24
C GLN A 66 6.26 12.16 -3.94
N GLU A 67 6.31 13.44 -3.65
CA GLU A 67 7.24 14.33 -4.32
C GLU A 67 8.69 13.93 -4.07
N LEU A 68 8.99 13.63 -2.82
CA LEU A 68 10.34 13.20 -2.49
C LEU A 68 10.68 11.87 -3.15
N PHE A 69 9.70 10.96 -3.17
CA PHE A 69 9.94 9.67 -3.80
C PHE A 69 10.18 9.83 -5.29
N ASP A 70 9.40 10.69 -5.93
CA ASP A 70 9.53 10.88 -7.38
C ASP A 70 10.89 11.46 -7.75
N GLN A 71 11.53 12.15 -6.82
CA GLN A 71 12.83 12.75 -7.07
C GLN A 71 14.00 11.79 -6.88
N GLN A 72 13.73 10.59 -6.39
CA GLN A 72 14.79 9.62 -6.19
C GLN A 72 15.27 9.06 -7.51
N ASN A 73 16.47 8.47 -7.51
CA ASN A 73 16.99 7.88 -8.76
C ASN A 73 16.21 6.61 -9.08
N GLU A 74 16.40 6.15 -10.30
CA GLU A 74 15.67 4.99 -10.78
C GLU A 74 15.99 3.73 -10.00
N ASN A 75 17.21 3.59 -9.53
CA ASN A 75 17.58 2.41 -8.75
C ASN A 75 16.76 2.31 -7.49
N TYR A 76 16.59 3.42 -6.79
CA TYR A 76 15.81 3.41 -5.56
C TYR A 76 14.33 3.17 -5.84
N LYS A 77 13.81 3.82 -6.89
CA LYS A 77 12.40 3.64 -7.21
C LYS A 77 12.11 2.20 -7.61
N ASN A 78 13.00 1.59 -8.35
CA ASN A 78 12.83 0.18 -8.71
C ASN A 78 12.95 -0.73 -7.51
N LYS A 79 13.84 -0.40 -6.59
CA LYS A 79 13.97 -1.19 -5.38
C LYS A 79 12.68 -1.20 -4.58
N ILE A 80 12.01 -0.05 -4.54
CA ILE A 80 10.77 0.09 -3.77
C ILE A 80 9.58 -0.51 -4.50
N LEU A 81 9.43 -0.23 -5.78
CA LEU A 81 8.22 -0.59 -6.51
C LEU A 81 8.39 -1.65 -7.59
N GLY A 82 9.61 -1.97 -7.96
CA GLY A 82 9.83 -2.82 -9.11
C GLY A 82 9.95 -4.30 -8.84
N GLU A 83 9.81 -4.72 -7.60
CA GLU A 83 10.07 -6.11 -7.24
C GLU A 83 8.96 -7.06 -7.64
N SER A 84 7.73 -6.59 -7.65
CA SER A 84 6.58 -7.43 -7.95
C SER A 84 5.84 -6.91 -9.17
N GLY A 85 5.00 -7.77 -9.73
CA GLY A 85 4.22 -7.38 -10.89
C GLY A 85 2.95 -6.64 -10.55
N LEU A 86 2.47 -6.77 -9.32
CA LEU A 86 1.22 -6.13 -8.91
C LEU A 86 1.52 -5.11 -7.82
N ILE A 87 1.03 -3.91 -8.02
CA ILE A 87 1.18 -2.84 -7.04
C ILE A 87 -0.21 -2.31 -6.72
N ILE A 88 -0.52 -2.22 -5.43
CA ILE A 88 -1.80 -1.67 -5.01
C ILE A 88 -1.56 -0.54 -4.02
N SER A 89 -2.54 0.33 -3.89
CA SER A 89 -2.47 1.40 -2.92
C SER A 89 -3.70 1.37 -2.02
N ILE A 90 -3.49 1.76 -0.77
CA ILE A 90 -4.57 1.88 0.20
C ILE A 90 -4.47 3.27 0.80
N GLU A 91 -5.48 4.09 0.48
CA GLU A 91 -5.47 5.47 0.89
C GLU A 91 -6.90 5.93 1.09
N ALA A 92 -7.19 6.55 2.20
CA ALA A 92 -8.56 6.93 2.51
C ALA A 92 -9.02 8.19 1.79
N SER A 93 -8.21 8.74 0.93
CA SER A 93 -8.58 9.95 0.22
C SER A 93 -8.52 9.68 -1.29
N GLU A 94 -8.06 10.65 -2.03
CA GLU A 94 -8.08 10.60 -3.49
C GLU A 94 -7.18 9.51 -4.04
N THR A 95 -7.75 8.63 -4.86
CA THR A 95 -6.99 7.52 -5.43
C THR A 95 -6.24 7.89 -6.70
N ASN A 96 -6.61 8.99 -7.35
CA ASN A 96 -5.97 9.36 -8.59
C ASN A 96 -4.48 9.64 -8.43
N PHE A 97 -4.07 10.08 -7.27
CA PHE A 97 -2.68 10.40 -7.03
C PHE A 97 -1.79 9.17 -6.99
N TRP A 98 -2.37 7.99 -6.93
CA TRP A 98 -1.59 6.76 -6.76
C TRP A 98 -1.49 5.93 -8.03
N LYS A 99 -2.28 6.26 -9.04
CA LYS A 99 -2.32 5.46 -10.25
C LYS A 99 -1.00 5.45 -10.99
N LYS A 100 -0.22 6.49 -10.85
CA LYS A 100 1.08 6.53 -11.51
C LYS A 100 2.03 5.47 -10.97
N TYR A 101 1.79 4.98 -9.77
CA TYR A 101 2.61 3.92 -9.19
C TYR A 101 2.02 2.54 -9.42
N THR A 102 0.70 2.43 -9.30
CA THR A 102 0.05 1.14 -9.40
C THR A 102 -0.14 0.68 -10.84
N GLY A 103 -0.25 1.62 -11.75
CA GLY A 103 -0.37 1.28 -13.15
C GLY A 103 -1.74 0.77 -13.53
N ILE A 104 -1.86 0.38 -14.79
CA ILE A 104 -3.15 -0.01 -15.33
C ILE A 104 -3.67 -1.32 -14.74
N ASN A 105 -2.75 -2.18 -14.32
CA ASN A 105 -3.12 -3.47 -13.75
C ASN A 105 -3.21 -3.47 -12.24
N GLY A 106 -2.88 -2.37 -11.61
CA GLY A 106 -2.89 -2.28 -10.16
C GLY A 106 -4.27 -1.98 -9.63
N LEU A 107 -4.37 -1.98 -8.31
CA LEU A 107 -5.61 -1.66 -7.62
C LEU A 107 -5.38 -0.46 -6.71
N ASN A 108 -6.39 0.38 -6.62
CA ASN A 108 -6.30 1.55 -5.76
C ASN A 108 -7.54 1.57 -4.87
N PHE A 109 -7.31 1.41 -3.56
CA PHE A 109 -8.41 1.41 -2.60
C PHE A 109 -8.50 2.78 -1.94
N GLY A 110 -9.61 3.43 -2.13
CA GLY A 110 -9.80 4.75 -1.58
C GLY A 110 -11.25 5.18 -1.70
N ILE A 111 -11.56 6.27 -1.06
CA ILE A 111 -12.95 6.72 -0.95
C ILE A 111 -13.51 7.15 -2.29
N ASN A 112 -12.73 7.84 -3.09
CA ASN A 112 -13.28 8.41 -4.30
C ASN A 112 -13.50 7.39 -5.41
N ASP A 113 -13.22 6.13 -5.16
CA ASP A 113 -13.54 5.09 -6.13
C ASP A 113 -15.03 4.80 -6.16
N PHE A 114 -15.81 5.39 -5.25
CA PHE A 114 -17.23 5.10 -5.14
C PHE A 114 -18.07 6.29 -5.48
N GLY A 115 -19.36 6.09 -5.46
CA GLY A 115 -20.29 7.15 -5.77
C GLY A 115 -20.04 8.37 -4.92
N ARG A 116 -19.68 9.44 -5.56
CA ARG A 116 -19.32 10.63 -4.85
C ARG A 116 -20.49 11.35 -4.25
N SER A 117 -21.68 11.00 -4.68
CA SER A 117 -22.88 11.65 -4.16
C SER A 117 -23.31 11.05 -2.83
N ALA A 118 -22.76 9.93 -2.43
CA ALA A 118 -23.16 9.32 -1.17
C ALA A 118 -22.49 10.02 0.00
N PRO A 119 -23.15 10.03 1.15
CA PRO A 119 -22.52 10.58 2.35
C PRO A 119 -21.21 9.87 2.65
N TYR A 120 -20.29 10.60 3.20
CA TYR A 120 -18.97 10.05 3.46
C TYR A 120 -19.01 8.74 4.24
N LYS A 121 -19.76 8.73 5.33
CA LYS A 121 -19.82 7.54 6.16
C LYS A 121 -20.38 6.35 5.39
N LYS A 122 -21.38 6.59 4.58
CA LYS A 122 -21.99 5.52 3.82
C LYS A 122 -21.05 5.01 2.76
N ILE A 123 -20.30 5.90 2.14
CA ILE A 123 -19.32 5.48 1.15
C ILE A 123 -18.29 4.57 1.81
N TYR A 124 -17.83 4.96 2.97
CA TYR A 124 -16.81 4.20 3.67
C TYR A 124 -17.30 2.80 4.03
N ASP A 125 -18.52 2.72 4.56
CA ASP A 125 -19.09 1.43 4.93
C ASP A 125 -19.32 0.55 3.72
N HIS A 126 -19.88 1.14 2.68
CA HIS A 126 -20.15 0.41 1.46
C HIS A 126 -18.86 -0.11 0.83
N PHE A 127 -17.87 0.72 0.83
CA PHE A 127 -16.57 0.39 0.30
C PHE A 127 -15.91 -0.70 1.11
N LYS A 128 -16.25 -0.71 2.38
CA LYS A 128 -15.65 -1.68 3.28
C LYS A 128 -14.14 -1.65 3.16
N LEU A 129 -13.59 -0.50 3.45
CA LEU A 129 -12.15 -0.32 3.42
C LEU A 129 -11.57 -1.03 4.65
N ASN A 130 -11.64 -2.34 4.63
CA ASN A 130 -11.12 -3.18 5.70
C ASN A 130 -10.31 -4.30 5.09
N SER A 131 -9.57 -4.99 5.94
CA SER A 131 -8.61 -5.96 5.43
C SER A 131 -9.27 -7.11 4.69
N GLU A 132 -10.43 -7.57 5.16
CA GLU A 132 -11.09 -8.71 4.51
C GLU A 132 -11.53 -8.39 3.10
N SER A 133 -12.13 -7.23 2.90
CA SER A 133 -12.61 -6.84 1.57
C SER A 133 -11.44 -6.60 0.63
N ILE A 134 -10.39 -6.01 1.13
CA ILE A 134 -9.22 -5.73 0.31
C ILE A 134 -8.53 -7.02 -0.09
N VAL A 135 -8.39 -7.95 0.84
CA VAL A 135 -7.79 -9.25 0.56
C VAL A 135 -8.59 -9.97 -0.52
N LYS A 136 -9.91 -9.97 -0.38
CA LYS A 136 -10.75 -10.64 -1.35
C LYS A 136 -10.55 -10.04 -2.74
N ARG A 137 -10.51 -8.73 -2.82
CA ARG A 137 -10.35 -8.07 -4.11
C ARG A 137 -8.99 -8.36 -4.72
N ILE A 138 -7.96 -8.40 -3.89
CA ILE A 138 -6.61 -8.71 -4.37
C ILE A 138 -6.56 -10.12 -4.92
N LYS A 139 -7.17 -11.06 -4.22
CA LYS A 139 -7.14 -12.46 -4.64
C LYS A 139 -7.85 -12.64 -5.98
N GLU A 140 -8.87 -11.84 -6.24
CA GLU A 140 -9.55 -11.89 -7.53
C GLU A 140 -8.62 -11.46 -8.65
N LYS A 141 -7.65 -10.61 -8.34
CA LYS A 141 -6.72 -10.09 -9.34
C LYS A 141 -5.58 -11.07 -9.59
N LEU A 142 -5.25 -11.85 -8.60
CA LEU A 142 -4.19 -12.83 -8.73
C LEU A 142 -4.72 -14.10 -9.37
#